data_a60e578de8f929de7bb60285ba86f14f
#
_entry.id   a60e578de8f929de7bb60285ba86f14f
#
_cell.length_a   1.000
_cell.length_b   1.000
_cell.length_c   1.000
_cell.angle_alpha   90.00
_cell.angle_beta   90.00
_cell.angle_gamma   90.00
#
_symmetry.space_group_name_H-M   'P 1'
#
loop_
_entity.id
_entity.type
_entity.pdbx_description
1 polymer ?
#
loop_
_entity_poly.entity_id
_entity_poly.type
_entity_poly.pdbx_seq_one_letter_code
_entity_poly.pdbx_strand_id
1 'polypeptide(L)'
;MNKETRAFNFEVRAEQNEEHGTFITGTPIVFDQATDMGWYEETISREALADTDLKDVRFLIGHNTGMIPLARSRNNNENSTMQMSVTDEGMDIRVDLDTENNAEARALYSAVKRGDMTGMSFMFVVDKDSWEDIDSDYPKRTITSIRKVFEVSAVAFPAYPQTTIQAASEGAELDSARASLESAKEALKEERAKQADAERRTAALERLNNLIKEVKHDEV
;
A
#
# COMPACT_ATOMS: atom_id res chain seq x y z
N MET A 1 -14.48 2.99 5.63
CA MET A 1 -13.23 2.85 4.86
C MET A 1 -12.10 2.83 5.86
N ASN A 2 -11.37 1.74 5.90
CA ASN A 2 -10.25 1.60 6.82
C ASN A 2 -9.04 2.29 6.21
N LYS A 3 -8.41 3.18 6.98
CA LYS A 3 -7.13 3.77 6.63
C LYS A 3 -6.03 2.81 7.05
N GLU A 4 -5.04 2.67 6.21
CA GLU A 4 -3.83 1.89 6.48
C GLU A 4 -2.62 2.82 6.50
N THR A 5 -1.59 2.47 7.28
CA THR A 5 -0.29 3.15 7.28
C THR A 5 0.80 2.14 6.94
N ARG A 6 1.79 2.59 6.16
CA ARG A 6 2.99 1.81 5.88
C ARG A 6 4.20 2.70 6.07
N ALA A 7 5.15 2.19 6.84
CA ALA A 7 6.42 2.85 7.07
C ALA A 7 7.54 2.02 6.46
N PHE A 8 8.44 2.69 5.77
CA PHE A 8 9.58 2.08 5.13
C PHE A 8 10.87 2.72 5.62
N ASN A 9 11.94 1.93 5.65
CA ASN A 9 13.28 2.38 6.00
C ASN A 9 13.97 2.89 4.72
N PHE A 10 13.47 4.01 4.18
CA PHE A 10 14.08 4.63 3.02
C PHE A 10 14.85 5.88 3.40
N GLU A 11 15.87 6.15 2.60
CA GLU A 11 16.78 7.26 2.81
C GLU A 11 16.04 8.60 2.74
N VAL A 12 15.84 9.21 3.91
CA VAL A 12 15.39 10.59 4.02
C VAL A 12 16.63 11.46 4.02
N ARG A 13 16.70 12.45 3.14
CA ARG A 13 17.83 13.36 3.01
C ARG A 13 17.43 14.78 3.36
N ALA A 14 18.27 15.45 4.13
CA ALA A 14 18.14 16.86 4.44
C ALA A 14 19.10 17.65 3.53
N GLU A 15 18.55 18.55 2.73
CA GLU A 15 19.25 19.29 1.70
C GLU A 15 19.01 20.81 1.84
N GLN A 16 19.91 21.61 1.27
CA GLN A 16 19.76 23.04 1.20
C GLN A 16 20.39 23.57 -0.09
N ASN A 17 19.67 24.42 -0.82
CA ASN A 17 20.20 25.14 -1.97
C ASN A 17 19.59 26.55 -2.09
N GLU A 18 20.09 27.35 -3.04
CA GLU A 18 19.62 28.73 -3.25
C GLU A 18 18.21 28.80 -3.86
N GLU A 19 17.81 27.80 -4.64
CA GLU A 19 16.53 27.77 -5.36
C GLU A 19 15.36 27.41 -4.45
N HIS A 20 15.54 26.40 -3.58
CA HIS A 20 14.47 25.83 -2.74
C HIS A 20 14.66 26.08 -1.24
N GLY A 21 15.76 26.74 -0.84
CA GLY A 21 16.07 26.93 0.56
C GLY A 21 16.39 25.61 1.28
N THR A 22 15.73 25.37 2.41
CA THR A 22 15.89 24.17 3.23
C THR A 22 14.78 23.18 2.91
N PHE A 23 15.13 21.98 2.50
CA PHE A 23 14.15 20.94 2.16
C PHE A 23 14.63 19.54 2.56
N ILE A 24 13.71 18.59 2.56
CA ILE A 24 14.00 17.17 2.68
C ILE A 24 13.45 16.43 1.46
N THR A 25 14.12 15.35 1.09
CA THR A 25 13.69 14.41 0.02
C THR A 25 13.57 13.00 0.57
N GLY A 26 12.80 12.17 -0.08
CA GLY A 26 12.70 10.75 0.20
C GLY A 26 11.61 10.06 -0.59
N THR A 27 11.54 8.74 -0.46
CA THR A 27 10.62 7.87 -1.21
C THR A 27 9.68 7.14 -0.24
N PRO A 28 8.54 7.75 0.16
CA PRO A 28 7.61 7.15 1.12
C PRO A 28 6.89 5.90 0.61
N ILE A 29 6.76 5.73 -0.70
CA ILE A 29 6.11 4.56 -1.31
C ILE A 29 7.09 3.94 -2.29
N VAL A 30 7.37 2.64 -2.15
CA VAL A 30 8.21 1.88 -3.07
C VAL A 30 7.40 0.74 -3.67
N PHE A 31 7.57 0.54 -4.98
CA PHE A 31 6.87 -0.49 -5.72
C PHE A 31 7.66 -1.81 -5.75
N ASP A 32 6.93 -2.89 -5.90
CA ASP A 32 7.43 -4.24 -6.12
C ASP A 32 8.45 -4.73 -5.07
N GLN A 33 8.47 -4.09 -3.90
CA GLN A 33 9.29 -4.51 -2.78
C GLN A 33 8.47 -5.32 -1.78
N ALA A 34 8.84 -6.57 -1.58
CA ALA A 34 8.23 -7.44 -0.58
C ALA A 34 8.57 -6.97 0.83
N THR A 35 7.55 -6.84 1.66
CA THR A 35 7.65 -6.40 3.06
C THR A 35 7.00 -7.44 3.95
N ASP A 36 7.73 -7.91 4.97
CA ASP A 36 7.21 -8.80 5.99
C ASP A 36 6.26 -8.05 6.94
N MET A 37 5.00 -8.45 6.95
CA MET A 37 3.94 -7.92 7.81
C MET A 37 3.64 -8.82 9.02
N GLY A 38 4.53 -9.77 9.32
CA GLY A 38 4.46 -10.70 10.44
C GLY A 38 3.76 -12.01 10.09
N TRP A 39 2.51 -12.00 9.66
CA TRP A 39 1.76 -13.19 9.26
C TRP A 39 1.49 -13.29 7.75
N TYR A 40 1.91 -12.30 6.99
CA TYR A 40 1.83 -12.24 5.51
C TYR A 40 2.93 -11.35 4.95
N GLU A 41 3.24 -11.53 3.68
CA GLU A 41 4.09 -10.66 2.89
C GLU A 41 3.23 -9.66 2.12
N GLU A 42 3.65 -8.39 2.05
CA GLU A 42 2.94 -7.36 1.29
C GLU A 42 3.84 -6.71 0.24
N THR A 43 3.25 -6.45 -0.91
CA THR A 43 3.86 -5.71 -2.00
C THR A 43 2.88 -4.65 -2.50
N ILE A 44 3.39 -3.49 -2.91
CA ILE A 44 2.61 -2.44 -3.60
C ILE A 44 3.01 -2.51 -5.08
N SER A 45 2.05 -2.77 -5.96
CA SER A 45 2.33 -2.84 -7.40
C SER A 45 2.59 -1.46 -8.00
N ARG A 46 3.30 -1.40 -9.14
CA ARG A 46 3.58 -0.14 -9.86
C ARG A 46 2.34 0.61 -10.27
N GLU A 47 1.28 -0.11 -10.60
CA GLU A 47 0.02 0.46 -11.03
C GLU A 47 -0.83 0.98 -9.87
N ALA A 48 -0.45 0.68 -8.62
CA ALA A 48 -1.26 0.99 -7.44
C ALA A 48 -1.62 2.47 -7.30
N LEU A 49 -0.78 3.38 -7.83
CA LEU A 49 -0.98 4.83 -7.76
C LEU A 49 -1.60 5.43 -9.03
N ALA A 50 -1.88 4.66 -10.09
CA ALA A 50 -2.32 5.19 -11.39
C ALA A 50 -3.57 6.08 -11.32
N ASP A 51 -4.56 5.70 -10.50
CA ASP A 51 -5.83 6.42 -10.34
C ASP A 51 -6.01 6.99 -8.91
N THR A 52 -4.91 7.10 -8.14
CA THR A 52 -4.94 7.52 -6.74
C THR A 52 -5.28 9.00 -6.60
N ASP A 53 -6.17 9.33 -5.66
CA ASP A 53 -6.40 10.72 -5.25
C ASP A 53 -5.20 11.25 -4.45
N LEU A 54 -4.32 12.00 -5.14
CA LEU A 54 -3.17 12.73 -4.60
C LEU A 54 -3.41 14.25 -4.53
N LYS A 55 -4.66 14.72 -4.65
CA LYS A 55 -4.97 16.15 -4.78
C LYS A 55 -4.65 16.97 -3.55
N ASP A 56 -4.67 16.35 -2.37
CA ASP A 56 -4.43 17.02 -1.10
C ASP A 56 -3.71 16.09 -0.13
N VAL A 57 -2.39 16.16 -0.13
CA VAL A 57 -1.53 15.33 0.72
C VAL A 57 -0.74 16.24 1.67
N ARG A 58 -0.71 15.89 2.95
CA ARG A 58 -0.02 16.66 4.01
C ARG A 58 1.30 15.98 4.36
N PHE A 59 2.26 16.79 4.79
CA PHE A 59 3.49 16.28 5.37
C PHE A 59 3.50 16.52 6.88
N LEU A 60 3.67 15.44 7.64
CA LEU A 60 3.59 15.43 9.10
C LEU A 60 4.84 14.80 9.73
N ILE A 61 4.86 14.70 11.05
CA ILE A 61 5.82 13.94 11.84
C ILE A 61 5.03 12.87 12.62
N GLY A 62 5.42 11.60 12.47
CA GLY A 62 4.88 10.50 13.26
C GLY A 62 3.37 10.31 13.16
N HIS A 63 2.77 10.59 11.99
CA HIS A 63 1.31 10.50 11.78
C HIS A 63 0.47 11.39 12.71
N ASN A 64 1.06 12.44 13.29
CA ASN A 64 0.34 13.33 14.20
C ASN A 64 -0.62 14.25 13.42
N THR A 65 -1.85 13.77 13.20
CA THR A 65 -2.89 14.52 12.48
C THR A 65 -3.40 15.74 13.24
N GLY A 66 -3.06 15.91 14.52
CA GLY A 66 -3.40 17.07 15.35
C GLY A 66 -2.41 18.23 15.23
N MET A 67 -1.26 18.03 14.58
CA MET A 67 -0.26 19.09 14.36
C MET A 67 -0.60 19.94 13.14
N ILE A 68 -0.01 21.14 13.08
CA ILE A 68 0.00 21.94 11.86
C ILE A 68 0.92 21.22 10.85
N PRO A 69 0.45 20.91 9.62
CA PRO A 69 1.31 20.29 8.62
C PRO A 69 2.55 21.13 8.33
N LEU A 70 3.72 20.48 8.27
CA LEU A 70 4.97 21.17 7.94
C LEU A 70 5.06 21.57 6.46
N ALA A 71 4.37 20.82 5.60
CA ALA A 71 4.22 21.09 4.19
C ALA A 71 2.94 20.42 3.64
N ARG A 72 2.57 20.78 2.43
CA ARG A 72 1.35 20.26 1.80
C ARG A 72 1.44 20.29 0.28
N SER A 73 1.04 19.22 -0.38
CA SER A 73 0.76 19.22 -1.80
C SER A 73 -0.71 19.55 -2.05
N ARG A 74 -0.99 20.47 -2.98
CA ARG A 74 -2.32 20.84 -3.44
C ARG A 74 -2.38 20.65 -4.94
N ASN A 75 -2.89 19.50 -5.38
CA ASN A 75 -2.84 19.06 -6.78
C ASN A 75 -1.42 19.08 -7.38
N ASN A 76 -0.40 18.95 -6.55
CA ASN A 76 1.00 19.00 -6.95
C ASN A 76 1.36 20.25 -7.81
N ASN A 77 0.69 21.38 -7.56
CA ASN A 77 0.95 22.61 -8.28
C ASN A 77 2.25 23.28 -7.83
N GLU A 78 2.73 24.24 -8.59
CA GLU A 78 4.01 24.96 -8.33
C GLU A 78 4.08 25.70 -6.98
N ASN A 79 2.92 26.06 -6.40
CA ASN A 79 2.84 26.71 -5.09
C ASN A 79 2.71 25.71 -3.92
N SER A 80 2.76 24.42 -4.19
CA SER A 80 2.75 23.39 -3.17
C SER A 80 4.10 23.34 -2.46
N THR A 81 4.09 23.35 -1.13
CA THR A 81 5.29 23.23 -0.28
C THR A 81 5.79 21.77 -0.18
N MET A 82 5.05 20.82 -0.72
CA MET A 82 5.48 19.46 -0.99
C MET A 82 5.20 19.13 -2.44
N GLN A 83 6.22 18.68 -3.16
CA GLN A 83 6.11 18.15 -4.52
C GLN A 83 6.22 16.63 -4.48
N MET A 84 5.43 15.94 -5.31
CA MET A 84 5.41 14.48 -5.43
C MET A 84 5.70 14.08 -6.87
N SER A 85 6.49 13.04 -7.06
CA SER A 85 6.81 12.48 -8.37
C SER A 85 6.65 10.96 -8.32
N VAL A 86 5.75 10.43 -9.13
CA VAL A 86 5.61 8.96 -9.30
C VAL A 86 6.61 8.53 -10.36
N THR A 87 7.48 7.59 -10.00
CA THR A 87 8.54 7.02 -10.85
C THR A 87 8.28 5.53 -11.07
N ASP A 88 9.15 4.85 -11.81
CA ASP A 88 9.09 3.38 -11.95
C ASP A 88 9.41 2.64 -10.65
N GLU A 89 10.07 3.30 -9.71
CA GLU A 89 10.53 2.71 -8.45
C GLU A 89 9.57 2.98 -7.28
N GLY A 90 8.76 4.06 -7.36
CA GLY A 90 7.88 4.45 -6.29
C GLY A 90 7.34 5.88 -6.41
N MET A 91 7.02 6.48 -5.30
CA MET A 91 6.64 7.89 -5.21
C MET A 91 7.69 8.66 -4.42
N ASP A 92 8.43 9.53 -5.10
CA ASP A 92 9.38 10.44 -4.49
C ASP A 92 8.69 11.73 -4.04
N ILE A 93 9.20 12.32 -2.97
CA ILE A 93 8.76 13.62 -2.49
C ILE A 93 9.93 14.57 -2.27
N ARG A 94 9.66 15.87 -2.49
CA ARG A 94 10.46 16.98 -1.96
C ARG A 94 9.57 17.84 -1.07
N VAL A 95 10.03 18.14 0.11
CA VAL A 95 9.31 18.88 1.14
C VAL A 95 10.11 20.14 1.49
N ASP A 96 9.62 21.29 1.07
CA ASP A 96 10.22 22.59 1.37
C ASP A 96 9.85 22.97 2.82
N LEU A 97 10.84 23.24 3.65
CA LEU A 97 10.68 23.47 5.10
C LEU A 97 10.92 24.93 5.48
N ASP A 98 9.96 25.56 6.15
CA ASP A 98 10.16 26.87 6.77
C ASP A 98 10.98 26.73 8.07
N THR A 99 12.28 26.59 7.93
CA THR A 99 13.18 26.48 9.09
C THR A 99 13.47 27.81 9.77
N GLU A 100 13.11 28.94 9.18
CA GLU A 100 13.28 30.24 9.78
C GLU A 100 12.21 30.56 10.82
N ASN A 101 10.94 30.31 10.47
CA ASN A 101 9.80 30.69 11.30
C ASN A 101 9.15 29.55 12.05
N ASN A 102 9.39 28.28 11.63
CA ASN A 102 8.81 27.11 12.24
C ASN A 102 9.84 26.30 13.04
N ALA A 103 9.67 26.23 14.35
CA ALA A 103 10.58 25.50 15.24
C ALA A 103 10.54 23.97 15.02
N GLU A 104 9.36 23.41 14.67
CA GLU A 104 9.21 21.97 14.39
C GLU A 104 9.89 21.60 13.08
N ALA A 105 9.79 22.44 12.04
CA ALA A 105 10.49 22.25 10.78
C ALA A 105 12.01 22.25 10.98
N ARG A 106 12.52 23.19 11.82
CA ARG A 106 13.95 23.23 12.20
C ARG A 106 14.39 21.97 12.94
N ALA A 107 13.58 21.51 13.89
CA ALA A 107 13.88 20.32 14.67
C ALA A 107 13.91 19.08 13.77
N LEU A 108 12.91 18.90 12.89
CA LEU A 108 12.86 17.84 11.92
C LEU A 108 14.07 17.84 10.99
N TYR A 109 14.37 19.00 10.36
CA TYR A 109 15.53 19.12 9.46
C TYR A 109 16.82 18.71 10.16
N SER A 110 17.02 19.19 11.39
CA SER A 110 18.19 18.83 12.20
C SER A 110 18.24 17.33 12.52
N ALA A 111 17.10 16.71 12.84
CA ALA A 111 17.03 15.28 13.15
C ALA A 111 17.34 14.42 11.91
N VAL A 112 16.78 14.75 10.75
CA VAL A 112 17.08 14.08 9.48
C VAL A 112 18.56 14.24 9.12
N LYS A 113 19.11 15.45 9.21
CA LYS A 113 20.51 15.72 8.89
C LYS A 113 21.50 14.94 9.76
N ARG A 114 21.15 14.67 11.02
CA ARG A 114 21.97 13.87 11.94
C ARG A 114 21.73 12.36 11.83
N GLY A 115 20.70 11.92 11.09
CA GLY A 115 20.31 10.54 11.03
C GLY A 115 19.51 10.04 12.24
N ASP A 116 18.93 10.96 13.04
CA ASP A 116 18.03 10.60 14.15
C ASP A 116 16.61 10.29 13.65
N MET A 117 16.28 10.70 12.43
CA MET A 117 15.02 10.46 11.74
C MET A 117 15.35 9.91 10.35
N THR A 118 15.08 8.63 10.11
CA THR A 118 15.59 7.91 8.93
C THR A 118 14.50 7.29 8.07
N GLY A 119 13.25 7.24 8.54
CA GLY A 119 12.16 6.60 7.83
C GLY A 119 11.11 7.57 7.33
N MET A 120 10.35 7.09 6.36
CA MET A 120 9.10 7.70 5.92
C MET A 120 7.96 6.71 6.02
N SER A 121 6.77 7.25 6.22
CA SER A 121 5.53 6.49 6.28
C SER A 121 4.45 7.24 5.55
N PHE A 122 3.39 6.56 5.12
CA PHE A 122 2.24 7.20 4.49
C PHE A 122 0.94 6.57 4.97
N MET A 123 -0.12 7.38 4.99
CA MET A 123 -1.47 6.96 5.37
C MET A 123 -2.38 6.97 4.12
N PHE A 124 -3.03 5.85 3.86
CA PHE A 124 -3.79 5.63 2.64
C PHE A 124 -5.04 4.77 2.84
N VAL A 125 -5.82 4.61 1.79
CA VAL A 125 -6.93 3.64 1.71
C VAL A 125 -6.71 2.74 0.49
N VAL A 126 -6.69 1.44 0.71
CA VAL A 126 -6.65 0.44 -0.35
C VAL A 126 -7.99 0.44 -1.10
N ASP A 127 -7.93 0.42 -2.43
CA ASP A 127 -9.09 0.23 -3.30
C ASP A 127 -9.20 -1.22 -3.79
N LYS A 128 -8.06 -1.79 -4.21
CA LYS A 128 -7.98 -3.18 -4.66
C LYS A 128 -6.68 -3.81 -4.20
N ASP A 129 -6.79 -5.06 -3.83
CA ASP A 129 -5.66 -5.94 -3.56
C ASP A 129 -5.92 -7.35 -4.12
N SER A 130 -4.88 -8.15 -4.21
CA SER A 130 -4.94 -9.56 -4.56
C SER A 130 -4.13 -10.38 -3.57
N TRP A 131 -4.49 -11.64 -3.42
CA TRP A 131 -3.82 -12.56 -2.53
C TRP A 131 -3.37 -13.81 -3.27
N GLU A 132 -2.14 -14.24 -2.99
CA GLU A 132 -1.57 -15.50 -3.44
C GLU A 132 -1.28 -16.39 -2.23
N ASP A 133 -1.11 -17.68 -2.48
CA ASP A 133 -0.83 -18.68 -1.44
C ASP A 133 -1.82 -18.61 -0.26
N ILE A 134 -3.11 -18.40 -0.55
CA ILE A 134 -4.18 -18.07 0.40
C ILE A 134 -4.35 -19.13 1.51
N ASP A 135 -4.06 -20.40 1.19
CA ASP A 135 -4.19 -21.53 2.10
C ASP A 135 -2.89 -21.82 2.87
N SER A 136 -1.83 -21.01 2.68
CA SER A 136 -0.55 -21.15 3.39
C SER A 136 -0.56 -20.46 4.75
N ASP A 137 0.41 -20.80 5.61
CA ASP A 137 0.65 -20.12 6.88
C ASP A 137 1.23 -18.70 6.68
N TYR A 138 1.72 -18.40 5.48
CA TYR A 138 2.33 -17.11 5.13
C TYR A 138 1.87 -16.66 3.73
N PRO A 139 0.63 -16.17 3.59
CA PRO A 139 0.09 -15.71 2.32
C PRO A 139 0.75 -14.41 1.84
N LYS A 140 0.55 -14.08 0.56
CA LYS A 140 1.11 -12.87 -0.06
C LYS A 140 0.00 -11.95 -0.51
N ARG A 141 0.09 -10.70 -0.10
CA ARG A 141 -0.82 -9.61 -0.49
C ARG A 141 -0.14 -8.70 -1.49
N THR A 142 -0.78 -8.42 -2.61
CA THR A 142 -0.37 -7.36 -3.53
C THR A 142 -1.43 -6.27 -3.54
N ILE A 143 -1.09 -5.05 -3.08
CA ILE A 143 -1.94 -3.87 -3.24
C ILE A 143 -1.83 -3.41 -4.69
N THR A 144 -2.93 -3.53 -5.44
CA THR A 144 -3.00 -3.23 -6.88
C THR A 144 -3.63 -1.88 -7.17
N SER A 145 -4.37 -1.30 -6.22
CA SER A 145 -4.93 0.05 -6.36
C SER A 145 -5.07 0.72 -5.00
N ILE A 146 -4.58 1.94 -4.89
CA ILE A 146 -4.75 2.84 -3.75
C ILE A 146 -5.75 3.91 -4.14
N ARG A 147 -6.82 4.07 -3.35
CA ARG A 147 -7.85 5.06 -3.60
C ARG A 147 -7.39 6.48 -3.31
N LYS A 148 -6.68 6.68 -2.20
CA LYS A 148 -6.25 7.98 -1.72
C LYS A 148 -5.06 7.86 -0.79
N VAL A 149 -4.12 8.81 -0.91
CA VAL A 149 -3.11 9.10 0.10
C VAL A 149 -3.51 10.38 0.84
N PHE A 150 -3.52 10.35 2.18
CA PHE A 150 -3.92 11.47 3.02
C PHE A 150 -2.73 12.30 3.49
N GLU A 151 -1.65 11.61 3.85
CA GLU A 151 -0.45 12.25 4.36
C GLU A 151 0.77 11.33 4.16
N VAL A 152 1.92 11.96 4.23
CA VAL A 152 3.23 11.36 4.35
C VAL A 152 3.87 11.90 5.62
N SER A 153 4.54 11.06 6.38
CA SER A 153 5.22 11.43 7.62
C SER A 153 6.67 11.04 7.61
N ALA A 154 7.52 11.92 8.20
CA ALA A 154 8.80 11.47 8.69
C ALA A 154 8.61 10.68 9.98
N VAL A 155 9.28 9.52 10.11
CA VAL A 155 9.17 8.62 11.27
C VAL A 155 10.54 8.25 11.80
N ALA A 156 10.67 8.16 13.14
CA ALA A 156 11.91 7.80 13.81
C ALA A 156 12.17 6.27 13.69
N PHE A 157 11.10 5.50 13.70
CA PHE A 157 11.14 4.05 13.55
C PHE A 157 10.27 3.68 12.35
N PRO A 158 10.86 3.31 11.22
CA PRO A 158 10.11 2.62 10.18
C PRO A 158 9.55 1.33 10.80
N ALA A 159 8.28 1.05 10.55
CA ALA A 159 7.62 -0.10 11.14
C ALA A 159 8.32 -1.39 10.69
N TYR A 160 9.13 -1.95 11.60
CA TYR A 160 9.38 -3.39 11.57
C TYR A 160 8.23 -4.04 12.34
N PRO A 161 7.59 -5.09 11.80
CA PRO A 161 6.48 -5.78 12.45
C PRO A 161 6.80 -6.37 13.83
N GLN A 162 8.05 -6.31 14.27
CA GLN A 162 8.53 -6.90 15.53
C GLN A 162 8.68 -5.93 16.70
N THR A 163 8.40 -4.63 16.56
CA THR A 163 8.53 -3.68 17.68
C THR A 163 7.18 -3.23 18.22
N THR A 164 6.94 -3.54 19.46
CA THR A 164 5.71 -3.46 20.27
C THR A 164 5.18 -2.03 20.55
N ILE A 165 5.65 -0.98 19.90
CA ILE A 165 5.33 0.43 20.25
C ILE A 165 4.19 1.03 19.41
N GLN A 166 3.75 0.37 18.32
CA GLN A 166 2.68 0.87 17.44
C GLN A 166 1.33 0.14 17.60
N ALA A 167 1.12 -0.56 18.68
CA ALA A 167 -0.01 -1.49 18.89
C ALA A 167 -1.43 -0.90 18.74
N ALA A 168 -1.60 0.42 18.66
CA ALA A 168 -2.93 1.04 18.55
C ALA A 168 -3.42 1.25 17.11
N SER A 169 -2.51 1.44 16.14
CA SER A 169 -2.84 1.51 14.70
C SER A 169 -2.79 0.14 14.02
N GLU A 170 -1.92 -0.74 14.49
CA GLU A 170 -1.69 -2.10 13.94
C GLU A 170 -2.95 -2.99 13.99
N GLY A 171 -3.79 -2.86 15.01
CA GLY A 171 -5.01 -3.67 15.13
C GLY A 171 -5.98 -3.46 13.97
N ALA A 172 -6.29 -2.21 13.63
CA ALA A 172 -7.24 -1.89 12.57
C ALA A 172 -6.71 -2.23 11.17
N GLU A 173 -5.39 -2.11 10.95
CA GLU A 173 -4.73 -2.43 9.70
C GLU A 173 -4.64 -3.94 9.46
N LEU A 174 -4.26 -4.69 10.48
CA LEU A 174 -4.26 -6.15 10.45
C LEU A 174 -5.67 -6.71 10.28
N ASP A 175 -6.68 -6.09 10.87
CA ASP A 175 -8.07 -6.47 10.70
C ASP A 175 -8.55 -6.21 9.26
N SER A 176 -8.10 -5.12 8.62
CA SER A 176 -8.39 -4.83 7.21
C SER A 176 -7.78 -5.89 6.28
N ALA A 177 -6.52 -6.25 6.48
CA ALA A 177 -5.84 -7.28 5.70
C ALA A 177 -6.48 -8.67 5.91
N ARG A 178 -6.85 -9.02 7.15
CA ARG A 178 -7.56 -10.28 7.45
C ARG A 178 -8.92 -10.33 6.77
N ALA A 179 -9.70 -9.25 6.82
CA ALA A 179 -10.99 -9.19 6.17
C ALA A 179 -10.87 -9.34 4.64
N SER A 180 -9.85 -8.74 4.03
CA SER A 180 -9.54 -8.91 2.61
C SER A 180 -9.16 -10.34 2.27
N LEU A 181 -8.30 -10.98 3.07
CA LEU A 181 -7.93 -12.40 2.89
C LEU A 181 -9.14 -13.34 2.99
N GLU A 182 -10.01 -13.15 3.98
CA GLU A 182 -11.22 -13.97 4.12
C GLU A 182 -12.17 -13.78 2.92
N SER A 183 -12.32 -12.57 2.42
CA SER A 183 -13.09 -12.31 1.19
C SER A 183 -12.49 -13.02 -0.03
N ALA A 184 -11.16 -13.05 -0.15
CA ALA A 184 -10.47 -13.76 -1.22
C ALA A 184 -10.63 -15.29 -1.09
N LYS A 185 -10.61 -15.85 0.13
CA LYS A 185 -10.89 -17.29 0.37
C LYS A 185 -12.32 -17.66 -0.02
N GLU A 186 -13.30 -16.84 0.33
CA GLU A 186 -14.69 -17.08 -0.05
C GLU A 186 -14.87 -17.05 -1.58
N ALA A 187 -14.29 -16.06 -2.26
CA ALA A 187 -14.34 -15.95 -3.71
C ALA A 187 -13.72 -17.19 -4.40
N LEU A 188 -12.56 -17.64 -3.93
CA LEU A 188 -11.89 -18.84 -4.45
C LEU A 188 -12.75 -20.12 -4.23
N LYS A 189 -13.39 -20.24 -3.08
CA LYS A 189 -14.29 -21.35 -2.78
C LYS A 189 -15.50 -21.38 -3.72
N GLU A 190 -16.09 -20.22 -3.99
CA GLU A 190 -17.21 -20.11 -4.96
C GLU A 190 -16.76 -20.46 -6.38
N GLU A 191 -15.59 -20.01 -6.78
CA GLU A 191 -15.03 -20.31 -8.12
C GLU A 191 -14.77 -21.80 -8.28
N ARG A 192 -14.13 -22.45 -7.30
CA ARG A 192 -13.91 -23.89 -7.28
C ARG A 192 -15.24 -24.69 -7.34
N ALA A 193 -16.27 -24.23 -6.64
CA ALA A 193 -17.58 -24.84 -6.68
C ALA A 193 -18.24 -24.74 -8.08
N LYS A 194 -18.13 -23.57 -8.73
CA LYS A 194 -18.62 -23.35 -10.11
C LYS A 194 -17.88 -24.21 -11.12
N GLN A 195 -16.57 -24.35 -11.00
CA GLN A 195 -15.77 -25.22 -11.86
C GLN A 195 -16.15 -26.69 -11.69
N ALA A 196 -16.28 -27.17 -10.45
CA ALA A 196 -16.69 -28.55 -10.17
C ALA A 196 -18.10 -28.85 -10.72
N ASP A 197 -19.05 -27.90 -10.66
CA ASP A 197 -20.37 -28.05 -11.25
C ASP A 197 -20.33 -28.09 -12.79
N ALA A 198 -19.51 -27.25 -13.40
CA ALA A 198 -19.29 -27.25 -14.85
C ALA A 198 -18.67 -28.56 -15.33
N GLU A 199 -17.66 -29.09 -14.62
CA GLU A 199 -17.06 -30.39 -14.92
C GLU A 199 -18.08 -31.58 -14.82
N ARG A 200 -18.91 -31.56 -13.76
CA ARG A 200 -19.98 -32.54 -13.58
C ARG A 200 -20.98 -32.49 -14.72
N ARG A 201 -21.38 -31.30 -15.18
CA ARG A 201 -22.29 -31.13 -16.33
C ARG A 201 -21.68 -31.65 -17.62
N THR A 202 -20.41 -31.33 -17.87
CA THR A 202 -19.67 -31.82 -19.05
C THR A 202 -19.58 -33.33 -19.05
N ALA A 203 -19.20 -33.96 -17.94
CA ALA A 203 -19.12 -35.40 -17.80
C ALA A 203 -20.49 -36.08 -17.96
N ALA A 204 -21.58 -35.47 -17.47
CA ALA A 204 -22.93 -35.97 -17.66
C ALA A 204 -23.38 -35.94 -19.14
N LEU A 205 -23.05 -34.84 -19.85
CA LEU A 205 -23.33 -34.73 -21.30
C LEU A 205 -22.55 -35.76 -22.13
N GLU A 206 -21.28 -35.98 -21.80
CA GLU A 206 -20.47 -37.02 -22.47
C GLU A 206 -21.04 -38.44 -22.28
N ARG A 207 -21.46 -38.78 -21.03
CA ARG A 207 -22.11 -40.02 -20.73
C ARG A 207 -23.41 -40.21 -21.53
N LEU A 208 -24.24 -39.15 -21.58
CA LEU A 208 -25.49 -39.15 -22.35
C LEU A 208 -25.22 -39.36 -23.85
N ASN A 209 -24.23 -38.66 -24.41
CA ASN A 209 -23.86 -38.80 -25.82
C ASN A 209 -23.34 -40.24 -26.15
N ASN A 210 -22.60 -40.86 -25.23
CA ASN A 210 -22.12 -42.22 -25.41
C ASN A 210 -23.28 -43.23 -25.38
N LEU A 211 -24.22 -43.10 -24.43
CA LEU A 211 -25.43 -43.94 -24.40
C LEU A 211 -26.27 -43.80 -25.67
N ILE A 212 -26.43 -42.59 -26.21
CA ILE A 212 -27.16 -42.38 -27.47
C ILE A 212 -26.44 -43.05 -28.65
N LYS A 213 -25.11 -43.11 -28.67
CA LYS A 213 -24.35 -43.81 -29.71
C LYS A 213 -24.51 -45.33 -29.60
N GLU A 214 -24.48 -45.87 -28.38
CA GLU A 214 -24.71 -47.33 -28.14
C GLU A 214 -26.11 -47.77 -28.60
N VAL A 215 -27.15 -47.04 -28.22
CA VAL A 215 -28.53 -47.33 -28.63
C VAL A 215 -28.70 -47.30 -30.16
N LYS A 216 -28.04 -46.37 -30.85
CA LYS A 216 -28.10 -46.30 -32.33
C LYS A 216 -27.32 -47.41 -33.02
N HIS A 217 -26.42 -48.10 -32.33
CA HIS A 217 -25.64 -49.20 -32.89
C HIS A 217 -26.35 -50.54 -32.73
N ASP A 218 -27.27 -50.68 -31.78
CA ASP A 218 -28.06 -51.88 -31.52
C ASP A 218 -29.34 -51.96 -32.37
N GLU A 219 -29.69 -50.85 -33.11
CA GLU A 219 -30.85 -50.80 -34.01
C GLU A 219 -30.52 -51.14 -35.49
N VAL A 220 -29.28 -51.53 -35.83
CA VAL A 220 -28.84 -51.97 -37.18
C VAL A 220 -28.45 -53.38 -37.18
#